data_b3e7638aaf4107b6ca3ecbce6613d7bf
#
_entry.id   b3e7638aaf4107b6ca3ecbce6613d7bf
#
_cell.length_a   1.000
_cell.length_b   1.000
_cell.length_c   1.000
_cell.angle_alpha   90.00
_cell.angle_beta   90.00
_cell.angle_gamma   90.00
#
_symmetry.space_group_name_H-M   'P 1'
#
loop_
_entity.id
_entity.type
_entity.pdbx_description
1 polymer ?
#
loop_
_entity_poly.entity_id
_entity_poly.type
_entity_poly.pdbx_seq_one_letter_code
_entity_poly.pdbx_strand_id
1 'polypeptide(L)'
;MLSIKKKSLVDMVYDKLRESIIQLRLPLGSKLNVNELQDRMGVSCTPIREAINRLQQEGLVVYENNIGAHIISLAPHDVVEIQQLGMTLHCAAIRLAMAYGDRNVIIEQLQKQLEDYKNAETEHDEVVAFKEFLGAYYHNCGNRRLDIHMLAIQGQQVLLRYIYASCIPCRAADTEILQQMLLDTIAGDADAVCATLQSYTDKMTRVVEAAVTEL
;
A
#
# COMPACT_ATOMS: atom_id res chain seq x y z
N MET A 1 18.69 12.67 24.46
CA MET A 1 19.27 11.43 23.90
C MET A 1 18.18 10.69 23.14
N LEU A 2 18.19 10.74 21.81
CA LEU A 2 17.29 9.96 20.96
C LEU A 2 17.83 8.53 20.91
N SER A 3 17.17 7.61 21.61
CA SER A 3 17.49 6.17 21.54
C SER A 3 16.98 5.63 20.20
N ILE A 4 17.89 5.21 19.32
CA ILE A 4 17.53 4.43 18.12
C ILE A 4 16.97 3.10 18.64
N LYS A 5 15.65 2.91 18.56
CA LYS A 5 15.03 1.62 18.89
C LYS A 5 15.56 0.58 17.89
N LYS A 6 16.36 -0.34 18.39
CA LYS A 6 16.79 -1.53 17.63
C LYS A 6 15.49 -2.26 17.18
N LYS A 7 15.36 -2.54 15.88
CA LYS A 7 14.21 -3.30 15.36
C LYS A 7 14.05 -4.58 16.18
N SER A 8 12.83 -4.87 16.62
CA SER A 8 12.54 -6.12 17.33
C SER A 8 12.68 -7.31 16.34
N LEU A 9 12.86 -8.51 16.87
CA LEU A 9 12.89 -9.71 16.05
C LEU A 9 11.55 -9.92 15.30
N VAL A 10 10.45 -9.54 15.91
CA VAL A 10 9.12 -9.54 15.28
C VAL A 10 9.08 -8.59 14.08
N ASP A 11 9.60 -7.36 14.22
CA ASP A 11 9.65 -6.39 13.13
C ASP A 11 10.50 -6.91 11.96
N MET A 12 11.62 -7.53 12.26
CA MET A 12 12.50 -8.09 11.21
C MET A 12 11.83 -9.24 10.45
N VAL A 13 11.12 -10.12 11.14
CA VAL A 13 10.37 -11.23 10.53
C VAL A 13 9.20 -10.70 9.72
N TYR A 14 8.46 -9.75 10.28
CA TYR A 14 7.35 -9.10 9.61
C TYR A 14 7.80 -8.41 8.31
N ASP A 15 8.83 -7.56 8.36
CA ASP A 15 9.34 -6.85 7.18
C ASP A 15 9.76 -7.83 6.08
N LYS A 16 10.48 -8.90 6.44
CA LYS A 16 10.95 -9.91 5.49
C LYS A 16 9.82 -10.71 4.86
N LEU A 17 8.82 -11.12 5.64
CA LEU A 17 7.64 -11.82 5.11
C LEU A 17 6.82 -10.89 4.23
N ARG A 18 6.54 -9.67 4.70
CA ARG A 18 5.80 -8.66 3.98
C ARG A 18 6.43 -8.38 2.61
N GLU A 19 7.72 -8.11 2.59
CA GLU A 19 8.46 -7.89 1.35
C GLU A 19 8.39 -9.10 0.41
N SER A 20 8.52 -10.32 0.94
CA SER A 20 8.45 -11.53 0.15
C SER A 20 7.05 -11.78 -0.47
N ILE A 21 5.98 -11.40 0.23
CA ILE A 21 4.62 -11.47 -0.28
C ILE A 21 4.39 -10.42 -1.37
N ILE A 22 4.71 -9.15 -1.06
CA ILE A 22 4.47 -8.01 -1.94
C ILE A 22 5.23 -8.15 -3.26
N GLN A 23 6.48 -8.63 -3.20
CA GLN A 23 7.30 -8.88 -4.39
C GLN A 23 7.02 -10.25 -5.06
N LEU A 24 5.92 -10.91 -4.70
CA LEU A 24 5.48 -12.21 -5.26
C LEU A 24 6.53 -13.32 -5.18
N ARG A 25 7.54 -13.18 -4.28
CA ARG A 25 8.52 -14.25 -3.99
C ARG A 25 7.90 -15.43 -3.25
N LEU A 26 6.79 -15.18 -2.55
CA LEU A 26 5.91 -16.18 -2.00
C LEU A 26 4.61 -16.14 -2.82
N PRO A 27 4.19 -17.28 -3.42
CA PRO A 27 3.02 -17.31 -4.29
C PRO A 27 1.73 -16.92 -3.55
N LEU A 28 0.85 -16.18 -4.23
CA LEU A 28 -0.50 -15.89 -3.74
C LEU A 28 -1.24 -17.21 -3.45
N GLY A 29 -2.07 -17.25 -2.42
CA GLY A 29 -2.78 -18.44 -1.97
C GLY A 29 -1.92 -19.50 -1.26
N SER A 30 -0.59 -19.35 -1.23
CA SER A 30 0.28 -20.36 -0.63
C SER A 30 0.21 -20.35 0.90
N LYS A 31 0.38 -21.56 1.48
CA LYS A 31 0.34 -21.77 2.93
C LYS A 31 1.60 -21.23 3.59
N LEU A 32 1.46 -20.52 4.71
CA LEU A 32 2.54 -20.11 5.58
C LEU A 32 2.77 -21.15 6.68
N ASN A 33 3.76 -22.01 6.48
CA ASN A 33 4.10 -23.03 7.47
C ASN A 33 5.08 -22.42 8.51
N VAL A 34 4.59 -22.25 9.75
CA VAL A 34 5.38 -21.66 10.84
C VAL A 34 6.67 -22.44 11.13
N ASN A 35 6.64 -23.78 11.04
CA ASN A 35 7.81 -24.62 11.31
C ASN A 35 8.88 -24.45 10.22
N GLU A 36 8.47 -24.45 8.94
CA GLU A 36 9.40 -24.20 7.82
C GLU A 36 10.00 -22.78 7.89
N LEU A 37 9.19 -21.79 8.28
CA LEU A 37 9.67 -20.42 8.47
C LEU A 37 10.64 -20.33 9.65
N GLN A 38 10.42 -21.08 10.73
CA GLN A 38 11.34 -21.19 11.85
C GLN A 38 12.71 -21.71 11.41
N ASP A 39 12.71 -22.82 10.67
CA ASP A 39 13.95 -23.44 10.17
C ASP A 39 14.70 -22.50 9.21
N ARG A 40 13.98 -21.84 8.31
CA ARG A 40 14.58 -20.92 7.31
C ARG A 40 15.10 -19.60 7.91
N MET A 41 14.44 -19.09 8.95
CA MET A 41 14.76 -17.78 9.54
C MET A 41 15.63 -17.90 10.79
N GLY A 42 15.77 -19.09 11.38
CA GLY A 42 16.55 -19.30 12.60
C GLY A 42 15.95 -18.62 13.85
N VAL A 43 14.63 -18.48 13.89
CA VAL A 43 13.90 -17.80 14.98
C VAL A 43 12.85 -18.73 15.56
N SER A 44 12.41 -18.49 16.81
CA SER A 44 11.33 -19.27 17.42
C SER A 44 9.96 -19.03 16.76
N CYS A 45 8.99 -19.89 17.03
CA CYS A 45 7.63 -19.78 16.49
C CYS A 45 6.90 -18.50 16.91
N THR A 46 7.19 -17.94 18.09
CA THR A 46 6.47 -16.78 18.64
C THR A 46 6.59 -15.53 17.75
N PRO A 47 7.79 -15.02 17.41
CA PRO A 47 7.91 -13.86 16.53
C PRO A 47 7.33 -14.09 15.13
N ILE A 48 7.34 -15.34 14.63
CA ILE A 48 6.73 -15.68 13.33
C ILE A 48 5.21 -15.55 13.42
N ARG A 49 4.59 -16.10 14.45
CA ARG A 49 3.13 -15.99 14.66
C ARG A 49 2.67 -14.54 14.85
N GLU A 50 3.43 -13.74 15.59
CA GLU A 50 3.14 -12.32 15.76
C GLU A 50 3.27 -11.56 14.43
N ALA A 51 4.29 -11.84 13.63
CA ALA A 51 4.46 -11.26 12.30
C ALA A 51 3.30 -11.65 11.36
N ILE A 52 2.89 -12.93 11.35
CA ILE A 52 1.73 -13.41 10.58
C ILE A 52 0.45 -12.71 11.01
N ASN A 53 0.22 -12.52 12.31
CA ASN A 53 -0.96 -11.79 12.80
C ASN A 53 -0.96 -10.32 12.34
N ARG A 54 0.19 -9.67 12.27
CA ARG A 54 0.30 -8.29 11.71
C ARG A 54 0.00 -8.27 10.22
N LEU A 55 0.49 -9.26 9.46
CA LEU A 55 0.20 -9.40 8.03
C LEU A 55 -1.30 -9.66 7.77
N GLN A 56 -1.96 -10.39 8.68
CA GLN A 56 -3.41 -10.57 8.63
C GLN A 56 -4.16 -9.26 8.85
N GLN A 57 -3.68 -8.39 9.76
CA GLN A 57 -4.27 -7.07 9.98
C GLN A 57 -4.17 -6.14 8.77
N GLU A 58 -3.15 -6.34 7.91
CA GLU A 58 -2.98 -5.63 6.64
C GLU A 58 -3.70 -6.29 5.44
N GLY A 59 -4.40 -7.39 5.67
CA GLY A 59 -5.09 -8.14 4.63
C GLY A 59 -4.19 -8.93 3.69
N LEU A 60 -2.89 -9.09 3.99
CA LEU A 60 -1.95 -9.89 3.19
C LEU A 60 -1.99 -11.38 3.51
N VAL A 61 -2.54 -11.74 4.66
CA VAL A 61 -2.67 -13.12 5.14
C VAL A 61 -4.10 -13.37 5.59
N VAL A 62 -4.63 -14.54 5.27
CA VAL A 62 -5.93 -15.03 5.72
C VAL A 62 -5.69 -16.24 6.62
N TYR A 63 -6.48 -16.36 7.67
CA TYR A 63 -6.44 -17.51 8.55
C TYR A 63 -7.70 -18.35 8.35
N GLU A 64 -7.53 -19.57 7.86
CA GLU A 64 -8.63 -20.52 7.69
C GLU A 64 -8.61 -21.58 8.80
N ASN A 65 -9.78 -21.84 9.39
CA ASN A 65 -9.91 -22.85 10.41
C ASN A 65 -9.48 -24.24 9.86
N ASN A 66 -8.67 -24.97 10.64
CA ASN A 66 -8.11 -26.28 10.31
C ASN A 66 -7.08 -26.31 9.15
N ILE A 67 -6.88 -25.23 8.41
CA ILE A 67 -5.90 -25.15 7.31
C ILE A 67 -4.69 -24.32 7.72
N GLY A 68 -4.94 -23.22 8.45
CA GLY A 68 -3.90 -22.34 8.99
C GLY A 68 -3.77 -21.01 8.23
N ALA A 69 -2.61 -20.39 8.33
CA ALA A 69 -2.33 -19.12 7.68
C ALA A 69 -1.94 -19.32 6.20
N HIS A 70 -2.56 -18.53 5.31
CA HIS A 70 -2.28 -18.48 3.88
C HIS A 70 -2.03 -17.06 3.44
N ILE A 71 -1.21 -16.89 2.43
CA ILE A 71 -1.12 -15.63 1.70
C ILE A 71 -2.46 -15.42 0.99
N ILE A 72 -2.93 -14.17 0.94
CA ILE A 72 -4.15 -13.84 0.20
C ILE A 72 -4.06 -14.38 -1.24
N SER A 73 -5.14 -14.94 -1.74
CA SER A 73 -5.37 -15.16 -3.16
C SER A 73 -6.16 -13.99 -3.72
N LEU A 74 -5.93 -13.65 -4.99
CA LEU A 74 -6.61 -12.55 -5.67
C LEU A 74 -7.29 -13.09 -6.92
N ALA A 75 -8.62 -13.05 -6.94
CA ALA A 75 -9.38 -13.16 -8.17
C ALA A 75 -9.65 -11.76 -8.77
N PRO A 76 -10.01 -11.63 -10.06
CA PRO A 76 -10.29 -10.33 -10.67
C PRO A 76 -11.29 -9.47 -9.89
N HIS A 77 -12.36 -10.07 -9.35
CA HIS A 77 -13.34 -9.34 -8.55
C HIS A 77 -12.76 -8.79 -7.23
N ASP A 78 -11.80 -9.48 -6.59
CA ASP A 78 -11.14 -8.99 -5.37
C ASP A 78 -10.37 -7.70 -5.67
N VAL A 79 -9.71 -7.63 -6.85
CA VAL A 79 -8.99 -6.43 -7.29
C VAL A 79 -9.94 -5.23 -7.36
N VAL A 80 -11.12 -5.42 -7.96
CA VAL A 80 -12.14 -4.37 -8.05
C VAL A 80 -12.61 -3.92 -6.67
N GLU A 81 -12.94 -4.85 -5.78
CA GLU A 81 -13.45 -4.56 -4.44
C GLU A 81 -12.41 -3.82 -3.57
N ILE A 82 -11.16 -4.26 -3.61
CA ILE A 82 -10.04 -3.62 -2.91
C ILE A 82 -9.85 -2.18 -3.41
N GLN A 83 -9.90 -1.98 -4.74
CA GLN A 83 -9.73 -0.65 -5.35
C GLN A 83 -10.91 0.28 -5.06
N GLN A 84 -12.14 -0.21 -5.11
CA GLN A 84 -13.35 0.57 -4.76
C GLN A 84 -13.30 1.04 -3.31
N LEU A 85 -12.93 0.16 -2.37
CA LEU A 85 -12.80 0.52 -0.97
C LEU A 85 -11.64 1.52 -0.78
N GLY A 86 -10.47 1.25 -1.37
CA GLY A 86 -9.32 2.14 -1.32
C GLY A 86 -9.64 3.53 -1.85
N MET A 87 -10.28 3.62 -3.02
CA MET A 87 -10.67 4.88 -3.64
C MET A 87 -11.66 5.68 -2.79
N THR A 88 -12.63 4.98 -2.17
CA THR A 88 -13.57 5.61 -1.23
C THR A 88 -12.85 6.27 -0.06
N LEU A 89 -11.89 5.56 0.55
CA LEU A 89 -11.11 6.07 1.67
C LEU A 89 -10.17 7.20 1.23
N HIS A 90 -9.53 7.09 0.06
CA HIS A 90 -8.67 8.13 -0.49
C HIS A 90 -9.45 9.43 -0.75
N CYS A 91 -10.59 9.35 -1.42
CA CYS A 91 -11.43 10.53 -1.65
C CYS A 91 -11.91 11.18 -0.35
N ALA A 92 -12.26 10.38 0.66
CA ALA A 92 -12.63 10.91 1.96
C ALA A 92 -11.45 11.65 2.62
N ALA A 93 -10.24 11.07 2.60
CA ALA A 93 -9.05 11.69 3.15
C ALA A 93 -8.69 12.99 2.42
N ILE A 94 -8.70 12.98 1.07
CA ILE A 94 -8.41 14.16 0.22
C ILE A 94 -9.38 15.31 0.56
N ARG A 95 -10.70 15.06 0.52
CA ARG A 95 -11.70 16.10 0.80
C ARG A 95 -11.58 16.66 2.21
N LEU A 96 -11.37 15.82 3.21
CA LEU A 96 -11.20 16.27 4.60
C LEU A 96 -9.89 17.04 4.78
N ALA A 97 -8.78 16.58 4.21
CA ALA A 97 -7.49 17.26 4.29
C ALA A 97 -7.56 18.65 3.64
N MET A 98 -8.19 18.75 2.48
CA MET A 98 -8.33 20.03 1.77
C MET A 98 -9.35 20.97 2.41
N ALA A 99 -10.34 20.44 3.15
CA ALA A 99 -11.33 21.25 3.85
C ALA A 99 -10.84 21.76 5.22
N TYR A 100 -10.05 20.97 5.93
CA TYR A 100 -9.73 21.22 7.34
C TYR A 100 -8.22 21.25 7.65
N GLY A 101 -7.37 20.71 6.76
CA GLY A 101 -5.92 20.69 6.93
C GLY A 101 -5.25 22.01 6.55
N ASP A 102 -3.96 22.12 6.92
CA ASP A 102 -3.12 23.21 6.44
C ASP A 102 -2.67 22.93 5.01
N ARG A 103 -3.21 23.67 4.04
CA ARG A 103 -2.92 23.49 2.62
C ARG A 103 -1.43 23.62 2.30
N ASN A 104 -0.71 24.54 2.95
CA ASN A 104 0.70 24.74 2.68
C ASN A 104 1.51 23.53 3.12
N VAL A 105 1.18 22.96 4.28
CA VAL A 105 1.81 21.72 4.78
C VAL A 105 1.53 20.54 3.84
N ILE A 106 0.29 20.41 3.36
CA ILE A 106 -0.08 19.36 2.41
C ILE A 106 0.73 19.51 1.12
N ILE A 107 0.78 20.71 0.53
CA ILE A 107 1.52 20.99 -0.71
C ILE A 107 3.02 20.68 -0.54
N GLU A 108 3.63 21.09 0.58
CA GLU A 108 5.04 20.83 0.86
C GLU A 108 5.32 19.31 0.92
N GLN A 109 4.45 18.54 1.61
CA GLN A 109 4.56 17.10 1.69
C GLN A 109 4.40 16.43 0.31
N LEU A 110 3.40 16.84 -0.49
CA LEU A 110 3.16 16.33 -1.83
C LEU A 110 4.34 16.62 -2.77
N GLN A 111 4.90 17.85 -2.72
CA GLN A 111 6.08 18.23 -3.52
C GLN A 111 7.27 17.34 -3.18
N LYS A 112 7.52 17.12 -1.88
CA LYS A 112 8.60 16.25 -1.43
C LYS A 112 8.42 14.81 -1.96
N GLN A 113 7.23 14.23 -1.80
CA GLN A 113 6.98 12.85 -2.22
C GLN A 113 6.99 12.70 -3.75
N LEU A 114 6.59 13.72 -4.49
CA LEU A 114 6.73 13.75 -5.95
C LEU A 114 8.20 13.77 -6.38
N GLU A 115 9.04 14.49 -5.67
CA GLU A 115 10.48 14.51 -5.94
C GLU A 115 11.13 13.16 -5.56
N ASP A 116 10.76 12.60 -4.41
CA ASP A 116 11.19 11.26 -4.00
C ASP A 116 10.79 10.21 -5.04
N TYR A 117 9.57 10.31 -5.61
CA TYR A 117 9.08 9.42 -6.67
C TYR A 117 9.91 9.55 -7.96
N LYS A 118 10.22 10.80 -8.39
CA LYS A 118 11.03 11.04 -9.60
C LYS A 118 12.46 10.51 -9.47
N ASN A 119 13.02 10.60 -8.27
CA ASN A 119 14.38 10.20 -7.95
C ASN A 119 14.48 8.74 -7.45
N ALA A 120 13.38 7.99 -7.45
CA ALA A 120 13.37 6.60 -7.02
C ALA A 120 14.35 5.76 -7.84
N GLU A 121 15.22 5.01 -7.17
CA GLU A 121 16.21 4.15 -7.83
C GLU A 121 15.65 2.74 -8.08
N THR A 122 14.70 2.32 -7.23
CA THR A 122 14.09 0.98 -7.30
C THR A 122 12.57 1.07 -7.39
N GLU A 123 11.93 0.00 -7.88
CA GLU A 123 10.48 -0.16 -7.85
C GLU A 123 9.91 -0.03 -6.42
N HIS A 124 10.66 -0.52 -5.43
CA HIS A 124 10.28 -0.36 -4.04
C HIS A 124 10.19 1.12 -3.63
N ASP A 125 11.18 1.93 -4.01
CA ASP A 125 11.20 3.36 -3.70
C ASP A 125 10.04 4.09 -4.39
N GLU A 126 9.71 3.72 -5.63
CA GLU A 126 8.53 4.25 -6.34
C GLU A 126 7.23 3.96 -5.59
N VAL A 127 7.04 2.70 -5.18
CA VAL A 127 5.83 2.29 -4.45
C VAL A 127 5.73 2.98 -3.10
N VAL A 128 6.85 3.13 -2.39
CA VAL A 128 6.90 3.85 -1.10
C VAL A 128 6.57 5.33 -1.31
N ALA A 129 7.20 6.00 -2.26
CA ALA A 129 6.96 7.43 -2.52
C ALA A 129 5.51 7.69 -2.96
N PHE A 130 4.93 6.83 -3.81
CA PHE A 130 3.53 6.92 -4.21
C PHE A 130 2.58 6.77 -3.02
N LYS A 131 2.84 5.78 -2.16
CA LYS A 131 2.07 5.56 -0.92
C LYS A 131 2.16 6.77 0.00
N GLU A 132 3.35 7.30 0.23
CA GLU A 132 3.56 8.46 1.10
C GLU A 132 2.97 9.75 0.49
N PHE A 133 2.91 9.87 -0.85
CA PHE A 133 2.20 10.96 -1.51
C PHE A 133 0.72 10.96 -1.13
N LEU A 134 0.04 9.83 -1.23
CA LEU A 134 -1.35 9.71 -0.75
C LEU A 134 -1.44 9.86 0.77
N GLY A 135 -0.43 9.41 1.50
CA GLY A 135 -0.30 9.56 2.95
C GLY A 135 -0.37 11.01 3.42
N ALA A 136 0.10 11.97 2.62
CA ALA A 136 0.02 13.39 2.95
C ALA A 136 -1.42 13.85 3.22
N TYR A 137 -2.41 13.34 2.48
CA TYR A 137 -3.82 13.67 2.75
C TYR A 137 -4.31 13.02 4.05
N TYR A 138 -3.94 11.77 4.33
CA TYR A 138 -4.35 11.09 5.56
C TYR A 138 -3.79 11.77 6.80
N HIS A 139 -2.51 12.16 6.79
CA HIS A 139 -1.87 12.84 7.91
C HIS A 139 -2.51 14.21 8.23
N ASN A 140 -3.14 14.83 7.23
CA ASN A 140 -3.72 16.17 7.36
C ASN A 140 -5.28 16.17 7.36
N CYS A 141 -5.94 15.03 7.23
CA CYS A 141 -7.41 14.96 7.17
C CYS A 141 -8.12 15.13 8.53
N GLY A 142 -7.36 15.11 9.63
CA GLY A 142 -7.93 15.24 10.99
C GLY A 142 -8.79 14.05 11.45
N ASN A 143 -8.87 12.98 10.68
CA ASN A 143 -9.72 11.81 10.97
C ASN A 143 -8.90 10.52 11.11
N ARG A 144 -8.46 10.23 12.34
CA ARG A 144 -7.68 9.02 12.67
C ARG A 144 -8.36 7.70 12.32
N ARG A 145 -9.69 7.69 12.15
CA ARG A 145 -10.41 6.46 11.79
C ARG A 145 -10.17 6.07 10.34
N LEU A 146 -9.95 7.04 9.44
CA LEU A 146 -9.57 6.75 8.06
C LEU A 146 -8.22 6.02 7.99
N ASP A 147 -7.23 6.44 8.80
CA ASP A 147 -5.94 5.74 8.89
C ASP A 147 -6.11 4.28 9.32
N ILE A 148 -6.93 4.04 10.35
CA ILE A 148 -7.18 2.69 10.88
C ILE A 148 -7.80 1.79 9.81
N HIS A 149 -8.78 2.29 9.06
CA HIS A 149 -9.43 1.50 8.00
C HIS A 149 -8.54 1.32 6.77
N MET A 150 -7.73 2.32 6.43
CA MET A 150 -6.74 2.17 5.35
C MET A 150 -5.67 1.14 5.72
N LEU A 151 -5.20 1.10 6.97
CA LEU A 151 -4.24 0.10 7.42
C LEU A 151 -4.72 -1.33 7.20
N ALA A 152 -6.03 -1.58 7.33
CA ALA A 152 -6.61 -2.91 7.13
C ALA A 152 -6.51 -3.43 5.68
N ILE A 153 -6.37 -2.53 4.69
CA ILE A 153 -6.24 -2.87 3.27
C ILE A 153 -4.92 -2.38 2.66
N GLN A 154 -4.09 -1.70 3.43
CA GLN A 154 -2.86 -1.09 2.92
C GLN A 154 -1.91 -2.12 2.29
N GLY A 155 -1.79 -3.29 2.90
CA GLY A 155 -1.00 -4.38 2.35
C GLY A 155 -1.48 -4.80 0.97
N GLN A 156 -2.79 -4.94 0.81
CA GLN A 156 -3.42 -5.29 -0.47
C GLN A 156 -3.23 -4.17 -1.50
N GLN A 157 -3.45 -2.91 -1.14
CA GLN A 157 -3.22 -1.77 -2.04
C GLN A 157 -1.77 -1.73 -2.55
N VAL A 158 -0.80 -1.95 -1.67
CA VAL A 158 0.62 -2.00 -2.03
C VAL A 158 0.92 -3.20 -2.93
N LEU A 159 0.33 -4.37 -2.66
CA LEU A 159 0.47 -5.57 -3.49
C LEU A 159 -0.06 -5.32 -4.91
N LEU A 160 -1.27 -4.75 -5.05
CA LEU A 160 -1.82 -4.41 -6.37
C LEU A 160 -0.94 -3.41 -7.11
N ARG A 161 -0.34 -2.47 -6.40
CA ARG A 161 0.60 -1.51 -6.99
C ARG A 161 1.87 -2.18 -7.52
N TYR A 162 2.42 -3.17 -6.80
CA TYR A 162 3.56 -3.96 -7.29
C TYR A 162 3.19 -4.80 -8.51
N ILE A 163 2.03 -5.47 -8.50
CA ILE A 163 1.55 -6.21 -9.68
C ILE A 163 1.43 -5.27 -10.88
N TYR A 164 0.84 -4.08 -10.71
CA TYR A 164 0.73 -3.09 -11.76
C TYR A 164 2.11 -2.67 -12.32
N ALA A 165 3.05 -2.33 -11.44
CA ALA A 165 4.38 -1.88 -11.82
C ALA A 165 5.17 -2.96 -12.57
N SER A 166 4.96 -4.25 -12.24
CA SER A 166 5.58 -5.36 -12.96
C SER A 166 5.01 -5.58 -14.37
N CYS A 167 3.78 -5.13 -14.63
CA CYS A 167 3.12 -5.29 -15.94
C CYS A 167 3.45 -4.17 -16.92
N ILE A 168 3.66 -2.96 -16.44
CA ILE A 168 3.82 -1.77 -17.29
C ILE A 168 4.94 -0.88 -16.75
N PRO A 169 5.91 -0.43 -17.58
CA PRO A 169 6.84 0.63 -17.21
C PRO A 169 6.05 1.93 -17.05
N CYS A 170 5.71 2.29 -15.82
CA CYS A 170 4.70 3.30 -15.56
C CYS A 170 5.24 4.63 -14.99
N ARG A 171 6.54 4.74 -14.67
CA ARG A 171 7.11 5.91 -13.96
C ARG A 171 6.72 7.26 -14.58
N ALA A 172 6.82 7.41 -15.92
CA ALA A 172 6.49 8.67 -16.57
C ALA A 172 5.00 9.03 -16.43
N ALA A 173 4.13 8.07 -16.71
CA ALA A 173 2.68 8.26 -16.61
C ALA A 173 2.23 8.53 -15.17
N ASP A 174 2.81 7.85 -14.20
CA ASP A 174 2.51 8.06 -12.79
C ASP A 174 3.03 9.42 -12.30
N THR A 175 4.20 9.86 -12.79
CA THR A 175 4.72 11.20 -12.51
C THR A 175 3.74 12.29 -12.97
N GLU A 176 3.16 12.14 -14.17
CA GLU A 176 2.15 13.07 -14.70
C GLU A 176 0.91 13.11 -13.80
N ILE A 177 0.43 11.95 -13.35
CA ILE A 177 -0.72 11.84 -12.43
C ILE A 177 -0.43 12.53 -11.09
N LEU A 178 0.72 12.25 -10.47
CA LEU A 178 1.09 12.88 -9.21
C LEU A 178 1.27 14.40 -9.36
N GLN A 179 1.83 14.87 -10.48
CA GLN A 179 1.93 16.29 -10.80
C GLN A 179 0.55 16.94 -10.95
N GLN A 180 -0.38 16.28 -11.66
CA GLN A 180 -1.73 16.82 -11.81
C GLN A 180 -2.45 16.89 -10.47
N MET A 181 -2.39 15.84 -9.63
CA MET A 181 -2.96 15.88 -8.28
C MET A 181 -2.38 17.01 -7.42
N LEU A 182 -1.09 17.29 -7.53
CA LEU A 182 -0.45 18.41 -6.84
C LEU A 182 -1.00 19.74 -7.35
N LEU A 183 -1.14 19.93 -8.67
CA LEU A 183 -1.70 21.16 -9.26
C LEU A 183 -3.15 21.38 -8.83
N ASP A 184 -3.96 20.34 -8.83
CA ASP A 184 -5.37 20.40 -8.39
C ASP A 184 -5.46 20.74 -6.89
N THR A 185 -4.51 20.23 -6.07
CA THR A 185 -4.41 20.57 -4.65
C THR A 185 -4.02 22.06 -4.46
N ILE A 186 -3.08 22.58 -5.25
CA ILE A 186 -2.71 23.98 -5.23
C ILE A 186 -3.89 24.86 -5.63
N ALA A 187 -4.67 24.43 -6.62
CA ALA A 187 -5.89 25.13 -7.05
C ALA A 187 -7.02 25.08 -5.99
N GLY A 188 -6.94 24.13 -5.05
CA GLY A 188 -7.96 23.94 -4.01
C GLY A 188 -9.17 23.12 -4.48
N ASP A 189 -9.02 22.36 -5.56
CA ASP A 189 -10.09 21.55 -6.15
C ASP A 189 -9.98 20.08 -5.72
N ALA A 190 -10.60 19.73 -4.60
CA ALA A 190 -10.60 18.38 -4.07
C ALA A 190 -11.32 17.36 -5.00
N ASP A 191 -12.31 17.82 -5.77
CA ASP A 191 -13.03 16.94 -6.68
C ASP A 191 -12.17 16.63 -7.91
N ALA A 192 -11.40 17.60 -8.41
CA ALA A 192 -10.41 17.37 -9.46
C ALA A 192 -9.32 16.38 -9.00
N VAL A 193 -8.78 16.53 -7.78
CA VAL A 193 -7.82 15.57 -7.21
C VAL A 193 -8.40 14.15 -7.19
N CYS A 194 -9.64 14.01 -6.69
CA CYS A 194 -10.32 12.71 -6.66
C CYS A 194 -10.56 12.14 -8.06
N ALA A 195 -10.93 12.97 -9.04
CA ALA A 195 -11.19 12.54 -10.41
C ALA A 195 -9.88 12.04 -11.09
N THR A 196 -8.77 12.77 -10.88
CA THR A 196 -7.45 12.37 -11.38
C THR A 196 -7.04 11.02 -10.80
N LEU A 197 -7.16 10.84 -9.48
CA LEU A 197 -6.86 9.58 -8.82
C LEU A 197 -7.79 8.44 -9.27
N GLN A 198 -9.10 8.72 -9.49
CA GLN A 198 -10.06 7.72 -9.98
C GLN A 198 -9.67 7.21 -11.38
N SER A 199 -9.35 8.12 -12.30
CA SER A 199 -8.93 7.77 -13.66
C SER A 199 -7.70 6.87 -13.67
N TYR A 200 -6.73 7.19 -12.80
CA TYR A 200 -5.54 6.37 -12.59
C TYR A 200 -5.90 4.99 -12.02
N THR A 201 -6.72 4.96 -10.97
CA THR A 201 -7.15 3.72 -10.31
C THR A 201 -7.89 2.80 -11.27
N ASP A 202 -8.78 3.33 -12.11
CA ASP A 202 -9.51 2.57 -13.13
C ASP A 202 -8.57 1.92 -14.16
N LYS A 203 -7.51 2.64 -14.57
CA LYS A 203 -6.48 2.10 -15.45
C LYS A 203 -5.71 0.97 -14.75
N MET A 204 -5.26 1.21 -13.53
CA MET A 204 -4.52 0.22 -12.74
C MET A 204 -5.35 -1.03 -12.50
N THR A 205 -6.63 -0.89 -12.14
CA THR A 205 -7.56 -2.00 -11.91
C THR A 205 -7.62 -2.91 -13.11
N ARG A 206 -7.88 -2.38 -14.32
CA ARG A 206 -7.96 -3.19 -15.55
C ARG A 206 -6.69 -3.99 -15.83
N VAL A 207 -5.51 -3.38 -15.61
CA VAL A 207 -4.23 -4.06 -15.81
C VAL A 207 -4.02 -5.18 -14.81
N VAL A 208 -4.32 -4.91 -13.54
CA VAL A 208 -4.13 -5.90 -12.47
C VAL A 208 -5.15 -7.03 -12.56
N GLU A 209 -6.41 -6.75 -12.93
CA GLU A 209 -7.42 -7.80 -13.20
C GLU A 209 -6.97 -8.79 -14.27
N ALA A 210 -6.38 -8.27 -15.37
CA ALA A 210 -5.83 -9.13 -16.41
C ALA A 210 -4.65 -9.96 -15.89
N ALA A 211 -3.75 -9.35 -15.14
CA ALA A 211 -2.55 -10.01 -14.62
C ALA A 211 -2.88 -11.12 -13.60
N VAL A 212 -3.82 -10.89 -12.68
CA VAL A 212 -4.17 -11.90 -11.66
C VAL A 212 -4.93 -13.11 -12.25
N THR A 213 -5.43 -13.00 -13.47
CA THR A 213 -6.04 -14.12 -14.19
C THR A 213 -4.98 -15.12 -14.69
N GLU A 214 -3.74 -14.67 -14.84
CA GLU A 214 -2.59 -15.45 -15.35
C GLU A 214 -1.69 -15.97 -14.20
N LEU A 215 -1.87 -15.48 -12.96
CA LEU A 215 -1.14 -15.90 -11.77
C LEU A 215 -1.77 -17.13 -11.11
#